data_3d9ad9590b8ea1687db8936fe09c9b69
#
_entry.id   3d9ad9590b8ea1687db8936fe09c9b69
#
_cell.length_a   1.000
_cell.length_b   1.000
_cell.length_c   1.000
_cell.angle_alpha   90.00
_cell.angle_beta   90.00
_cell.angle_gamma   90.00
#
_symmetry.space_group_name_H-M   'P 1'
#
loop_
_entity.id
_entity.type
_entity.pdbx_description
1 polymer ?
#
loop_
_entity_poly.entity_id
_entity_poly.type
_entity_poly.pdbx_seq_one_letter_code
_entity_poly.pdbx_strand_id
1 'polypeptide(L)'
;TSLLAVVALSSALNAFEPKKPVCLAPAKPGGGFDLTCRLVTNSILEAKLIDKPMLVNFMPGGVGAVAYNHVIGVRASDPDTIVAVSTGSALNLAQGKFGDHDENAVRWLAALGTDYGAVIVRADAKWNTLQELITDLKANPKEFALGSGGSIGSQDWFKAALIAKAAGIDPKEMKYVAFEG
;
A
#
# COMPACT_ATOMS: atom_id res chain seq x y z
N THR A 1 -49.35 1.93 42.67
CA THR A 1 -47.93 1.70 42.31
C THR A 1 -47.85 0.99 40.96
N SER A 2 -47.72 1.82 39.90
CA SER A 2 -47.63 1.32 38.52
C SER A 2 -46.15 1.01 38.20
N LEU A 3 -45.86 -0.25 37.90
CA LEU A 3 -44.58 -0.72 37.43
C LEU A 3 -44.47 -0.40 35.92
N LEU A 4 -43.69 0.60 35.56
CA LEU A 4 -43.32 0.87 34.17
C LEU A 4 -42.24 -0.16 33.75
N ALA A 5 -42.67 -1.13 32.95
CA ALA A 5 -41.72 -2.04 32.27
C ALA A 5 -41.04 -1.28 31.14
N VAL A 6 -39.79 -0.94 31.33
CA VAL A 6 -38.92 -0.44 30.26
C VAL A 6 -38.48 -1.64 29.40
N VAL A 7 -39.21 -1.82 28.29
CA VAL A 7 -38.77 -2.75 27.25
C VAL A 7 -37.62 -2.09 26.53
N ALA A 8 -36.39 -2.48 26.87
CA ALA A 8 -35.19 -2.16 26.08
C ALA A 8 -35.30 -2.92 24.74
N LEU A 9 -35.75 -2.22 23.68
CA LEU A 9 -35.56 -2.69 22.31
C LEU A 9 -34.05 -2.66 22.03
N SER A 10 -33.37 -3.75 22.30
CA SER A 10 -32.08 -4.05 21.67
C SER A 10 -32.37 -4.30 20.19
N SER A 11 -32.34 -3.24 19.38
CA SER A 11 -32.17 -3.38 17.94
C SER A 11 -30.90 -4.13 17.73
N ALA A 12 -30.98 -5.45 17.47
CA ALA A 12 -29.87 -6.20 16.92
C ALA A 12 -29.51 -5.49 15.61
N LEU A 13 -28.47 -4.67 15.66
CA LEU A 13 -27.81 -4.21 14.44
C LEU A 13 -27.38 -5.50 13.74
N ASN A 14 -28.13 -5.89 12.68
CA ASN A 14 -27.69 -6.96 11.80
C ASN A 14 -26.35 -6.49 11.23
N ALA A 15 -25.27 -6.93 11.85
CA ALA A 15 -23.94 -6.71 11.35
C ALA A 15 -23.89 -7.34 9.95
N PHE A 16 -23.36 -6.62 8.98
CA PHE A 16 -23.16 -7.16 7.65
C PHE A 16 -22.25 -8.39 7.75
N GLU A 17 -22.73 -9.54 7.28
CA GLU A 17 -21.97 -10.78 7.23
C GLU A 17 -21.61 -11.09 5.77
N PRO A 18 -20.32 -11.02 5.39
CA PRO A 18 -19.90 -11.26 4.03
C PRO A 18 -20.08 -12.73 3.65
N LYS A 19 -20.58 -13.00 2.44
CA LYS A 19 -20.83 -14.37 1.96
C LYS A 19 -19.57 -15.03 1.42
N LYS A 20 -18.73 -14.27 0.72
CA LYS A 20 -17.47 -14.71 0.11
C LYS A 20 -16.40 -13.64 0.30
N PRO A 21 -15.94 -13.41 1.55
CA PRO A 21 -15.03 -12.32 1.83
C PRO A 21 -13.68 -12.52 1.13
N VAL A 22 -13.22 -11.48 0.43
CA VAL A 22 -11.97 -11.45 -0.33
C VAL A 22 -11.18 -10.20 -0.01
N CYS A 23 -9.89 -10.35 0.28
CA CYS A 23 -8.91 -9.28 0.22
C CYS A 23 -8.13 -9.39 -1.08
N LEU A 24 -8.24 -8.39 -1.94
CA LEU A 24 -7.52 -8.30 -3.20
C LEU A 24 -6.16 -7.64 -2.97
N ALA A 25 -5.09 -8.40 -3.19
CA ALA A 25 -3.71 -7.94 -3.08
C ALA A 25 -3.16 -7.57 -4.46
N PRO A 26 -2.87 -6.28 -4.74
CA PRO A 26 -2.31 -5.82 -6.02
C PRO A 26 -0.82 -6.16 -6.19
N ALA A 27 -0.44 -7.37 -5.89
CA ALA A 27 0.94 -7.86 -5.96
C ALA A 27 0.98 -9.35 -6.28
N LYS A 28 2.19 -9.87 -6.50
CA LYS A 28 2.46 -11.31 -6.42
C LYS A 28 2.45 -11.77 -4.95
N PRO A 29 2.21 -13.06 -4.66
CA PRO A 29 2.35 -13.61 -3.32
C PRO A 29 3.70 -13.25 -2.68
N GLY A 30 3.67 -12.89 -1.39
CA GLY A 30 4.85 -12.50 -0.62
C GLY A 30 5.22 -11.03 -0.67
N GLY A 31 4.58 -10.23 -1.53
CA GLY A 31 4.78 -8.78 -1.58
C GLY A 31 4.05 -8.03 -0.46
N GLY A 32 4.31 -6.71 -0.34
CA GLY A 32 3.74 -5.87 0.72
C GLY A 32 2.20 -5.87 0.78
N PHE A 33 1.53 -5.88 -0.37
CA PHE A 33 0.06 -5.97 -0.41
C PHE A 33 -0.46 -7.33 0.07
N ASP A 34 0.28 -8.44 -0.18
CA ASP A 34 -0.06 -9.75 0.37
C ASP A 34 0.04 -9.73 1.89
N LEU A 35 1.13 -9.19 2.44
CA LEU A 35 1.29 -9.03 3.88
C LEU A 35 0.17 -8.18 4.49
N THR A 36 -0.22 -7.08 3.84
CA THR A 36 -1.33 -6.23 4.27
C THR A 36 -2.65 -7.01 4.29
N CYS A 37 -2.97 -7.75 3.23
CA CYS A 37 -4.16 -8.59 3.19
C CYS A 37 -4.14 -9.66 4.28
N ARG A 38 -3.03 -10.36 4.47
CA ARG A 38 -2.92 -11.40 5.52
C ARG A 38 -3.04 -10.83 6.93
N LEU A 39 -2.47 -9.65 7.17
CA LEU A 39 -2.64 -8.96 8.45
C LEU A 39 -4.12 -8.72 8.75
N VAL A 40 -4.85 -8.15 7.79
CA VAL A 40 -6.28 -7.86 7.96
C VAL A 40 -7.09 -9.15 8.11
N THR A 41 -6.88 -10.13 7.22
CA THR A 41 -7.65 -11.37 7.23
C THR A 41 -7.47 -12.15 8.53
N ASN A 42 -6.24 -12.23 9.03
CA ASN A 42 -5.93 -12.92 10.30
C ASN A 42 -6.52 -12.14 11.49
N SER A 43 -6.38 -10.81 11.54
CA SER A 43 -6.91 -9.99 12.64
C SER A 43 -8.43 -10.08 12.71
N ILE A 44 -9.14 -10.03 11.58
CA ILE A 44 -10.60 -10.16 11.53
C ILE A 44 -11.04 -11.56 12.00
N LEU A 45 -10.32 -12.61 11.59
CA LEU A 45 -10.61 -13.99 11.98
C LEU A 45 -10.36 -14.21 13.47
N GLU A 46 -9.21 -13.78 14.01
CA GLU A 46 -8.86 -13.87 15.42
C GLU A 46 -9.84 -13.12 16.31
N ALA A 47 -10.27 -11.93 15.87
CA ALA A 47 -11.26 -11.12 16.56
C ALA A 47 -12.71 -11.65 16.40
N LYS A 48 -12.91 -12.70 15.62
CA LYS A 48 -14.25 -13.30 15.36
C LYS A 48 -15.27 -12.30 14.84
N LEU A 49 -14.81 -11.40 13.98
CA LEU A 49 -15.68 -10.36 13.39
C LEU A 49 -16.47 -10.84 12.19
N ILE A 50 -16.08 -11.95 11.59
CA ILE A 50 -16.78 -12.66 10.51
C ILE A 50 -16.70 -14.15 10.74
N ASP A 51 -17.73 -14.88 10.30
CA ASP A 51 -17.80 -16.35 10.47
C ASP A 51 -16.93 -17.10 9.45
N LYS A 52 -16.71 -16.53 8.28
CA LYS A 52 -15.96 -17.16 7.18
C LYS A 52 -14.58 -16.55 7.01
N PRO A 53 -13.54 -17.36 6.85
CA PRO A 53 -12.20 -16.84 6.58
C PRO A 53 -12.19 -16.06 5.26
N MET A 54 -11.57 -14.88 5.27
CA MET A 54 -11.37 -14.05 4.10
C MET A 54 -10.24 -14.61 3.24
N LEU A 55 -10.47 -14.78 1.95
CA LEU A 55 -9.47 -15.26 1.00
C LEU A 55 -8.59 -14.11 0.50
N VAL A 56 -7.31 -14.38 0.29
CA VAL A 56 -6.39 -13.44 -0.36
C VAL A 56 -6.27 -13.80 -1.83
N ASN A 57 -6.71 -12.90 -2.71
CA ASN A 57 -6.58 -13.02 -4.16
C ASN A 57 -5.55 -12.02 -4.68
N PHE A 58 -4.83 -12.38 -5.74
CA PHE A 58 -3.73 -11.59 -6.29
C PHE A 58 -4.08 -11.00 -7.64
N MET A 59 -3.82 -9.69 -7.80
CA MET A 59 -4.02 -8.97 -9.04
C MET A 59 -2.91 -7.93 -9.25
N PRO A 60 -1.69 -8.34 -9.62
CA PRO A 60 -0.57 -7.44 -9.81
C PRO A 60 -0.76 -6.53 -11.02
N GLY A 61 -0.14 -5.35 -10.97
CA GLY A 61 -0.06 -4.42 -12.09
C GLY A 61 -0.23 -2.95 -11.68
N GLY A 62 0.65 -2.08 -12.19
CA GLY A 62 0.57 -0.63 -12.04
C GLY A 62 0.56 -0.10 -10.61
N VAL A 63 1.21 -0.80 -9.67
CA VAL A 63 1.20 -0.44 -8.23
C VAL A 63 -0.23 -0.31 -7.68
N GLY A 64 -1.12 -1.21 -8.13
CA GLY A 64 -2.52 -1.24 -7.72
C GLY A 64 -3.53 -0.75 -8.75
N ALA A 65 -3.11 -0.15 -9.86
CA ALA A 65 -4.03 0.39 -10.87
C ALA A 65 -4.97 -0.68 -11.45
N VAL A 66 -4.43 -1.88 -11.74
CA VAL A 66 -5.22 -2.98 -12.30
C VAL A 66 -6.31 -3.43 -11.33
N ALA A 67 -5.96 -3.63 -10.05
CA ALA A 67 -6.91 -4.05 -9.03
C ALA A 67 -7.94 -2.95 -8.73
N TYR A 68 -7.50 -1.68 -8.68
CA TYR A 68 -8.37 -0.53 -8.47
C TYR A 68 -9.45 -0.43 -9.56
N ASN A 69 -9.04 -0.43 -10.83
CA ASN A 69 -9.96 -0.37 -11.95
C ASN A 69 -10.87 -1.61 -12.05
N HIS A 70 -10.37 -2.80 -11.69
CA HIS A 70 -11.17 -4.00 -11.64
C HIS A 70 -12.30 -3.90 -10.60
N VAL A 71 -12.00 -3.39 -9.41
CA VAL A 71 -13.02 -3.24 -8.36
C VAL A 71 -14.09 -2.24 -8.80
N ILE A 72 -13.72 -1.12 -9.37
CA ILE A 72 -14.67 -0.10 -9.84
C ILE A 72 -15.50 -0.62 -11.01
N GLY A 73 -14.88 -1.27 -12.00
CA GLY A 73 -15.56 -1.68 -13.22
C GLY A 73 -16.34 -3.00 -13.11
N VAL A 74 -15.86 -3.93 -12.29
CA VAL A 74 -16.39 -5.31 -12.25
C VAL A 74 -17.04 -5.65 -10.91
N ARG A 75 -16.57 -5.02 -9.81
CA ARG A 75 -17.00 -5.35 -8.46
C ARG A 75 -17.64 -4.18 -7.71
N ALA A 76 -18.13 -3.17 -8.42
CA ALA A 76 -18.70 -1.96 -7.81
C ALA A 76 -19.84 -2.23 -6.81
N SER A 77 -20.59 -3.31 -7.00
CA SER A 77 -21.69 -3.72 -6.12
C SER A 77 -21.37 -4.94 -5.25
N ASP A 78 -20.10 -5.35 -5.19
CA ASP A 78 -19.67 -6.49 -4.39
C ASP A 78 -19.23 -6.02 -2.99
N PRO A 79 -20.03 -6.25 -1.95
CA PRO A 79 -19.72 -5.81 -0.60
C PRO A 79 -18.71 -6.72 0.11
N ASP A 80 -18.37 -7.87 -0.49
CA ASP A 80 -17.51 -8.90 0.11
C ASP A 80 -16.03 -8.66 -0.21
N THR A 81 -15.70 -7.70 -1.10
CA THR A 81 -14.32 -7.45 -1.55
C THR A 81 -13.73 -6.19 -0.93
N ILE A 82 -12.56 -6.33 -0.32
CA ILE A 82 -11.68 -5.22 0.06
C ILE A 82 -10.38 -5.28 -0.75
N VAL A 83 -9.69 -4.15 -0.89
CA VAL A 83 -8.44 -4.03 -1.65
C VAL A 83 -7.36 -3.45 -0.76
N ALA A 84 -6.19 -4.07 -0.74
CA ALA A 84 -5.01 -3.48 -0.13
C ALA A 84 -4.46 -2.35 -1.00
N VAL A 85 -4.18 -1.21 -0.39
CA VAL A 85 -3.59 -0.04 -1.05
C VAL A 85 -2.39 0.46 -0.26
N SER A 86 -1.47 1.14 -0.94
CA SER A 86 -0.30 1.75 -0.32
C SER A 86 -0.23 3.25 -0.62
N THR A 87 0.67 3.95 0.05
CA THR A 87 0.99 5.35 -0.31
C THR A 87 1.43 5.46 -1.78
N GLY A 88 2.12 4.44 -2.32
CA GLY A 88 2.47 4.38 -3.74
C GLY A 88 1.26 4.30 -4.66
N SER A 89 0.22 3.54 -4.27
CA SER A 89 -1.05 3.51 -5.00
C SER A 89 -1.75 4.87 -4.97
N ALA A 90 -1.85 5.50 -3.80
CA ALA A 90 -2.45 6.82 -3.65
C ALA A 90 -1.69 7.90 -4.44
N LEU A 91 -0.37 7.84 -4.45
CA LEU A 91 0.48 8.74 -5.22
C LEU A 91 0.26 8.58 -6.73
N ASN A 92 0.18 7.35 -7.24
CA ASN A 92 -0.09 7.09 -8.65
C ASN A 92 -1.50 7.50 -9.05
N LEU A 93 -2.48 7.31 -8.16
CA LEU A 93 -3.85 7.80 -8.36
C LEU A 93 -3.88 9.33 -8.48
N ALA A 94 -3.24 10.04 -7.55
CA ALA A 94 -3.13 11.50 -7.57
C ALA A 94 -2.38 12.04 -8.81
N GLN A 95 -1.52 11.24 -9.43
CA GLN A 95 -0.83 11.55 -10.69
C GLN A 95 -1.66 11.22 -11.95
N GLY A 96 -2.90 10.74 -11.80
CA GLY A 96 -3.76 10.33 -12.92
C GLY A 96 -3.31 9.04 -13.62
N LYS A 97 -2.45 8.24 -12.98
CA LYS A 97 -1.94 6.98 -13.57
C LYS A 97 -2.93 5.82 -13.51
N PHE A 98 -4.07 6.00 -12.87
CA PHE A 98 -5.13 4.99 -12.78
C PHE A 98 -6.24 5.18 -13.82
N GLY A 99 -6.04 6.05 -14.83
CA GLY A 99 -7.01 6.37 -15.85
C GLY A 99 -7.99 7.46 -15.39
N ASP A 100 -9.27 7.31 -15.74
CA ASP A 100 -10.30 8.33 -15.52
C ASP A 100 -10.90 8.31 -14.09
N HIS A 101 -10.41 7.42 -13.22
CA HIS A 101 -10.89 7.30 -11.85
C HIS A 101 -10.01 8.07 -10.87
N ASP A 102 -10.64 8.74 -9.92
CA ASP A 102 -10.01 9.46 -8.82
C ASP A 102 -10.24 8.77 -7.46
N GLU A 103 -9.82 9.41 -6.39
CA GLU A 103 -9.96 8.89 -5.03
C GLU A 103 -11.40 8.75 -4.55
N ASN A 104 -12.37 9.37 -5.22
CA ASN A 104 -13.79 9.32 -4.85
C ASN A 104 -14.51 8.11 -5.46
N ALA A 105 -13.85 7.39 -6.38
CA ALA A 105 -14.43 6.22 -7.01
C ALA A 105 -14.51 5.00 -6.09
N VAL A 106 -13.88 5.04 -4.92
CA VAL A 106 -13.88 3.96 -3.91
C VAL A 106 -14.15 4.51 -2.51
N ARG A 107 -14.53 3.62 -1.59
CA ARG A 107 -14.63 3.93 -0.18
C ARG A 107 -13.35 3.53 0.55
N TRP A 108 -12.63 4.50 1.09
CA TRP A 108 -11.48 4.28 1.96
C TRP A 108 -11.96 3.84 3.34
N LEU A 109 -11.46 2.71 3.85
CA LEU A 109 -11.93 2.11 5.09
C LEU A 109 -11.04 2.45 6.28
N ALA A 110 -9.73 2.17 6.18
CA ALA A 110 -8.79 2.39 7.27
C ALA A 110 -7.35 2.49 6.79
N ALA A 111 -6.52 3.20 7.55
CA ALA A 111 -5.06 3.09 7.49
C ALA A 111 -4.62 2.03 8.51
N LEU A 112 -3.86 1.03 8.05
CA LEU A 112 -3.51 -0.14 8.86
C LEU A 112 -2.14 -0.02 9.53
N GLY A 113 -1.27 0.82 8.99
CA GLY A 113 0.08 0.99 9.50
C GLY A 113 0.91 1.94 8.65
N THR A 114 2.14 2.16 9.11
CA THR A 114 3.15 2.99 8.43
C THR A 114 4.32 2.11 8.01
N ASP A 115 4.79 2.30 6.79
CA ASP A 115 5.99 1.66 6.26
C ASP A 115 7.12 2.69 6.12
N TYR A 116 8.28 2.35 6.68
CA TYR A 116 9.46 3.20 6.64
C TYR A 116 10.42 2.74 5.55
N GLY A 117 10.97 3.69 4.78
CA GLY A 117 12.04 3.39 3.84
C GLY A 117 13.38 3.16 4.54
N ALA A 118 14.16 2.23 4.00
CA ALA A 118 15.53 2.00 4.40
C ALA A 118 16.48 2.22 3.22
N VAL A 119 17.67 2.75 3.50
CA VAL A 119 18.78 2.77 2.54
C VAL A 119 19.65 1.56 2.84
N ILE A 120 19.84 0.73 1.83
CA ILE A 120 20.61 -0.52 1.94
C ILE A 120 21.79 -0.45 0.99
N VAL A 121 22.95 -0.86 1.46
CA VAL A 121 24.16 -1.07 0.65
C VAL A 121 24.66 -2.50 0.87
N ARG A 122 25.54 -2.98 -0.01
CA ARG A 122 26.19 -4.28 0.19
C ARG A 122 26.99 -4.29 1.48
N ALA A 123 27.09 -5.44 2.13
CA ALA A 123 27.84 -5.59 3.39
C ALA A 123 29.34 -5.27 3.24
N ASP A 124 29.88 -5.45 2.04
CA ASP A 124 31.27 -5.15 1.68
C ASP A 124 31.45 -3.76 1.04
N ALA A 125 30.42 -2.91 1.08
CA ALA A 125 30.51 -1.55 0.58
C ALA A 125 31.47 -0.71 1.46
N LYS A 126 32.10 0.28 0.84
CA LYS A 126 33.08 1.14 1.53
C LYS A 126 32.45 2.11 2.54
N TRP A 127 31.13 2.29 2.50
CA TRP A 127 30.39 3.21 3.37
C TRP A 127 29.87 2.48 4.60
N ASN A 128 30.19 3.02 5.78
CA ASN A 128 29.68 2.54 7.06
C ASN A 128 28.56 3.41 7.61
N THR A 129 28.37 4.60 7.04
CA THR A 129 27.35 5.57 7.46
C THR A 129 26.64 6.18 6.26
N LEU A 130 25.43 6.65 6.48
CA LEU A 130 24.68 7.41 5.47
C LEU A 130 25.42 8.68 5.04
N GLN A 131 26.14 9.32 5.96
CA GLN A 131 26.90 10.54 5.67
C GLN A 131 28.04 10.28 4.69
N GLU A 132 28.77 9.17 4.84
CA GLU A 132 29.82 8.76 3.89
C GLU A 132 29.25 8.50 2.50
N LEU A 133 28.11 7.76 2.42
CA LEU A 133 27.42 7.52 1.17
C LEU A 133 26.98 8.83 0.50
N ILE A 134 26.36 9.75 1.25
CA ILE A 134 25.92 11.05 0.73
C ILE A 134 27.12 11.89 0.23
N THR A 135 28.23 11.86 0.93
CA THR A 135 29.43 12.60 0.53
C THR A 135 29.95 12.13 -0.82
N ASP A 136 30.04 10.82 -1.01
CA ASP A 136 30.42 10.23 -2.28
C ASP A 136 29.39 10.49 -3.39
N LEU A 137 28.12 10.34 -3.07
CA LEU A 137 27.02 10.61 -4.00
C LEU A 137 27.06 12.07 -4.51
N LYS A 138 27.39 13.02 -3.65
CA LYS A 138 27.58 14.43 -4.04
C LYS A 138 28.74 14.63 -4.98
N ALA A 139 29.84 13.94 -4.73
CA ALA A 139 31.04 14.07 -5.56
C ALA A 139 30.83 13.52 -6.98
N ASN A 140 30.05 12.41 -7.10
CA ASN A 140 29.90 11.67 -8.34
C ASN A 140 28.45 11.16 -8.55
N PRO A 141 27.44 12.03 -8.66
CA PRO A 141 26.04 11.61 -8.67
C PRO A 141 25.68 10.66 -9.82
N LYS A 142 26.36 10.75 -10.94
CA LYS A 142 26.11 9.92 -12.13
C LYS A 142 26.73 8.52 -12.05
N GLU A 143 27.66 8.29 -11.14
CA GLU A 143 28.29 6.97 -10.95
C GLU A 143 27.45 6.04 -10.06
N PHE A 144 26.54 6.61 -9.28
CA PHE A 144 25.69 5.85 -8.38
C PHE A 144 24.40 5.38 -9.07
N ALA A 145 24.12 4.09 -8.97
CA ALA A 145 22.84 3.52 -9.34
C ALA A 145 22.00 3.31 -8.09
N LEU A 146 20.91 4.03 -7.97
CA LEU A 146 19.91 3.86 -6.93
C LEU A 146 18.86 2.87 -7.43
N GLY A 147 18.74 1.72 -6.78
CA GLY A 147 17.75 0.69 -7.11
C GLY A 147 16.60 0.71 -6.11
N SER A 148 15.38 0.61 -6.58
CA SER A 148 14.23 0.39 -5.70
C SER A 148 13.05 -0.23 -6.45
N GLY A 149 12.01 -0.59 -5.73
CA GLY A 149 10.75 -1.04 -6.30
C GLY A 149 10.01 0.07 -7.04
N GLY A 150 9.42 -0.27 -8.18
CA GLY A 150 8.63 0.65 -8.99
C GLY A 150 9.43 1.61 -9.87
N SER A 151 8.72 2.32 -10.73
CA SER A 151 9.29 3.25 -11.71
C SER A 151 9.62 4.63 -11.10
N ILE A 152 10.26 5.49 -11.90
CA ILE A 152 10.43 6.91 -11.57
C ILE A 152 9.06 7.52 -11.23
N GLY A 153 9.00 8.26 -10.12
CA GLY A 153 7.76 8.80 -9.55
C GLY A 153 7.00 7.80 -8.66
N SER A 154 7.55 6.61 -8.38
CA SER A 154 7.03 5.71 -7.36
C SER A 154 7.33 6.21 -5.95
N GLN A 155 6.70 5.60 -4.96
CA GLN A 155 6.93 5.88 -3.54
C GLN A 155 8.42 5.76 -3.17
N ASP A 156 9.10 4.72 -3.63
CA ASP A 156 10.50 4.49 -3.28
C ASP A 156 11.46 5.42 -4.03
N TRP A 157 11.13 5.73 -5.29
CA TRP A 157 11.85 6.78 -6.01
C TRP A 157 11.76 8.13 -5.28
N PHE A 158 10.59 8.49 -4.74
CA PHE A 158 10.44 9.72 -3.98
C PHE A 158 11.28 9.74 -2.71
N LYS A 159 11.41 8.61 -2.00
CA LYS A 159 12.29 8.49 -0.84
C LYS A 159 13.75 8.81 -1.22
N ALA A 160 14.23 8.20 -2.30
CA ALA A 160 15.57 8.46 -2.84
C ALA A 160 15.74 9.93 -3.29
N ALA A 161 14.75 10.47 -3.99
CA ALA A 161 14.77 11.86 -4.46
C ALA A 161 14.78 12.88 -3.31
N LEU A 162 14.06 12.61 -2.22
CA LEU A 162 14.06 13.46 -1.02
C LEU A 162 15.43 13.44 -0.32
N ILE A 163 16.08 12.27 -0.23
CA ILE A 163 17.43 12.14 0.33
C ILE A 163 18.42 12.94 -0.53
N ALA A 164 18.39 12.77 -1.85
CA ALA A 164 19.25 13.51 -2.77
C ALA A 164 19.04 15.02 -2.65
N LYS A 165 17.77 15.47 -2.65
CA LYS A 165 17.44 16.89 -2.49
C LYS A 165 17.91 17.45 -1.15
N ALA A 166 17.72 16.74 -0.05
CA ALA A 166 18.24 17.15 1.27
C ALA A 166 19.77 17.21 1.30
N ALA A 167 20.40 16.36 0.50
CA ALA A 167 21.86 16.39 0.31
C ALA A 167 22.34 17.50 -0.67
N GLY A 168 21.45 18.27 -1.28
CA GLY A 168 21.79 19.31 -2.27
C GLY A 168 22.15 18.75 -3.65
N ILE A 169 21.65 17.54 -3.97
CA ILE A 169 21.81 16.89 -5.28
C ILE A 169 20.51 17.03 -6.05
N ASP A 170 20.59 17.36 -7.35
CA ASP A 170 19.38 17.33 -8.20
C ASP A 170 18.93 15.87 -8.39
N PRO A 171 17.73 15.49 -7.98
CA PRO A 171 17.22 14.14 -8.18
C PRO A 171 17.21 13.66 -9.63
N LYS A 172 17.22 14.56 -10.61
CA LYS A 172 17.28 14.26 -12.05
C LYS A 172 18.66 13.77 -12.49
N GLU A 173 19.70 14.04 -11.73
CA GLU A 173 21.07 13.58 -12.01
C GLU A 173 21.31 12.16 -11.50
N MET A 174 20.42 11.63 -10.65
CA MET A 174 20.54 10.27 -10.14
C MET A 174 20.29 9.24 -11.23
N LYS A 175 21.17 8.25 -11.33
CA LYS A 175 20.90 7.04 -12.11
C LYS A 175 19.98 6.13 -11.30
N TYR A 176 18.75 5.93 -11.79
CA TYR A 176 17.77 5.10 -11.13
C TYR A 176 17.53 3.79 -11.87
N VAL A 177 17.48 2.69 -11.12
CA VAL A 177 17.18 1.35 -11.64
C VAL A 177 15.90 0.84 -10.96
N ALA A 178 14.86 0.64 -11.77
CA ALA A 178 13.58 0.12 -11.30
C ALA A 178 13.62 -1.41 -11.21
N PHE A 179 13.15 -1.94 -10.09
CA PHE A 179 12.92 -3.36 -9.88
C PHE A 179 11.43 -3.62 -9.67
N GLU A 180 10.98 -4.82 -10.01
CA GLU A 180 9.65 -5.29 -9.62
C GLU A 180 9.65 -5.57 -8.12
N GLY A 181 8.72 -4.93 -7.37
CA GLY A 181 8.53 -5.09 -5.92
C GLY A 181 7.31 -5.90 -5.57
#